data_e3de07e0f6b7b233cd370f2b2df7906a
#
_entry.id   e3de07e0f6b7b233cd370f2b2df7906a
#
_cell.length_a   1.000
_cell.length_b   1.000
_cell.length_c   1.000
_cell.angle_alpha   90.00
_cell.angle_beta   90.00
_cell.angle_gamma   90.00
#
_symmetry.space_group_name_H-M   'P 1'
#
loop_
_entity.id
_entity.type
_entity.pdbx_description
1 polymer ?
#
loop_
_entity_poly.entity_id
_entity_poly.type
_entity_poly.pdbx_seq_one_letter_code
_entity_poly.pdbx_strand_id
1 'polypeptide(L)'
;MKIKITISVLFFLVTCFVNINSQTFNHTNIGLKSHETLEISKIEITPQKILIFLSVENRIAGGYFCADKNIFIIYPDGTRSHLTSSKGIPVCPETYKFKAIGEKLSFELTFPPLKQDTQWIDLIEDCTENCFSFYGICLNSDLNRKIDDASLLAEKDEPAEALMNFIKIAGTIDSKDSGIEGLIYINIIKLSKETANFPKAAEWYSKLKLSGIPRNELYIKHLNSQGIIY
;
A
#
# COMPACT_ATOMS: atom_id res chain seq x y z
N MET A 1 42.11 -1.66 -65.92
CA MET A 1 42.22 -1.21 -64.51
C MET A 1 40.87 -1.32 -63.93
N LYS A 2 40.60 -2.38 -63.13
CA LYS A 2 39.28 -2.68 -62.53
C LYS A 2 39.32 -2.18 -61.07
N ILE A 3 38.49 -1.17 -60.75
CA ILE A 3 38.34 -0.62 -59.40
C ILE A 3 37.38 -1.54 -58.64
N LYS A 4 37.83 -2.20 -57.57
CA LYS A 4 37.03 -2.92 -56.63
C LYS A 4 36.54 -1.93 -55.57
N ILE A 5 35.25 -1.65 -55.60
CA ILE A 5 34.57 -0.88 -54.53
C ILE A 5 34.21 -1.87 -53.42
N THR A 6 34.89 -1.74 -52.28
CA THR A 6 34.56 -2.50 -51.04
C THR A 6 33.55 -1.70 -50.27
N ILE A 7 32.29 -2.17 -50.24
CA ILE A 7 31.21 -1.58 -49.41
C ILE A 7 31.38 -2.13 -47.99
N SER A 8 31.87 -1.25 -47.10
CA SER A 8 31.92 -1.56 -45.66
C SER A 8 30.54 -1.29 -45.05
N VAL A 9 29.82 -2.36 -44.71
CA VAL A 9 28.52 -2.28 -43.98
C VAL A 9 28.84 -2.04 -42.51
N LEU A 10 28.69 -0.79 -42.06
CA LEU A 10 28.78 -0.42 -40.64
C LEU A 10 27.51 -0.84 -39.93
N PHE A 11 27.55 -1.95 -39.18
CA PHE A 11 26.46 -2.43 -38.39
C PHE A 11 26.34 -1.55 -37.12
N PHE A 12 25.41 -0.59 -37.12
CA PHE A 12 25.09 0.23 -35.95
C PHE A 12 24.29 -0.61 -34.96
N LEU A 13 24.96 -1.15 -33.96
CA LEU A 13 24.31 -1.77 -32.79
C LEU A 13 23.62 -0.66 -31.98
N VAL A 14 22.36 -0.42 -32.23
CA VAL A 14 21.49 0.38 -31.33
C VAL A 14 21.27 -0.44 -30.08
N THR A 15 22.11 -0.24 -29.08
CA THR A 15 21.84 -0.74 -27.72
C THR A 15 20.67 0.08 -27.15
N CYS A 16 19.45 -0.47 -27.21
CA CYS A 16 18.34 0.04 -26.42
C CYS A 16 18.73 -0.11 -24.94
N PHE A 17 19.15 0.99 -24.32
CA PHE A 17 19.22 1.07 -22.86
C PHE A 17 17.77 1.03 -22.35
N VAL A 18 17.29 -0.14 -22.01
CA VAL A 18 16.07 -0.28 -21.20
C VAL A 18 16.43 0.34 -19.86
N ASN A 19 15.87 1.52 -19.55
CA ASN A 19 15.94 2.10 -18.22
C ASN A 19 15.25 1.13 -17.25
N ILE A 20 16.03 0.32 -16.57
CA ILE A 20 15.58 -0.58 -15.53
C ILE A 20 15.37 0.29 -14.29
N ASN A 21 14.21 0.94 -14.20
CA ASN A 21 13.84 1.70 -13.02
C ASN A 21 13.43 0.72 -11.92
N SER A 22 14.35 0.43 -11.01
CA SER A 22 14.04 -0.16 -9.71
C SER A 22 13.51 0.93 -8.79
N GLN A 23 12.43 0.67 -8.10
CA GLN A 23 11.83 1.60 -7.15
C GLN A 23 11.75 0.94 -5.78
N THR A 24 12.09 1.69 -4.73
CA THR A 24 12.04 1.22 -3.35
C THR A 24 11.21 2.18 -2.50
N PHE A 25 10.26 1.63 -1.77
CA PHE A 25 9.48 2.34 -0.75
C PHE A 25 9.92 1.81 0.61
N ASN A 26 10.61 2.61 1.41
CA ASN A 26 10.96 2.28 2.80
C ASN A 26 9.80 2.58 3.76
N HIS A 27 8.84 3.35 3.31
CA HIS A 27 7.56 3.62 3.93
C HIS A 27 6.52 3.75 2.83
N THR A 28 5.30 3.28 3.09
CA THR A 28 4.17 3.46 2.18
C THR A 28 2.90 3.68 2.98
N ASN A 29 2.07 4.59 2.53
CA ASN A 29 0.76 4.81 3.11
C ASN A 29 -0.19 3.68 2.71
N ILE A 30 -0.98 3.24 3.68
CA ILE A 30 -1.91 2.10 3.53
C ILE A 30 -3.29 2.59 3.98
N GLY A 31 -4.29 2.36 3.14
CA GLY A 31 -5.65 2.78 3.43
C GLY A 31 -6.23 2.09 4.65
N LEU A 32 -6.25 0.76 4.63
CA LEU A 32 -6.72 -0.07 5.75
C LEU A 32 -5.87 -1.34 5.84
N LYS A 33 -5.74 -1.88 7.05
CA LYS A 33 -5.16 -3.20 7.30
C LYS A 33 -6.01 -3.97 8.32
N SER A 34 -6.04 -5.30 8.20
CA SER A 34 -6.83 -6.16 9.08
C SER A 34 -6.13 -6.46 10.41
N HIS A 35 -4.80 -6.43 10.45
CA HIS A 35 -4.00 -6.74 11.62
C HIS A 35 -3.14 -5.53 12.02
N GLU A 36 -3.38 -5.00 13.21
CA GLU A 36 -2.64 -3.82 13.72
C GLU A 36 -1.15 -4.10 13.90
N THR A 37 -0.80 -5.34 14.28
CA THR A 37 0.57 -5.74 14.59
C THR A 37 1.39 -6.15 13.37
N LEU A 38 0.77 -6.24 12.20
CA LEU A 38 1.43 -6.57 10.94
C LEU A 38 1.69 -5.28 10.14
N GLU A 39 2.95 -5.08 9.75
CA GLU A 39 3.41 -3.88 9.06
C GLU A 39 4.15 -4.24 7.78
N ILE A 40 3.98 -3.43 6.74
CA ILE A 40 4.85 -3.45 5.57
C ILE A 40 6.04 -2.53 5.87
N SER A 41 7.22 -3.11 6.00
CA SER A 41 8.45 -2.37 6.32
C SER A 41 9.16 -1.82 5.08
N LYS A 42 8.98 -2.47 3.93
CA LYS A 42 9.60 -2.05 2.66
C LYS A 42 8.91 -2.72 1.48
N ILE A 43 8.87 -2.05 0.34
CA ILE A 43 8.50 -2.62 -0.96
C ILE A 43 9.61 -2.32 -1.95
N GLU A 44 10.10 -3.35 -2.64
CA GLU A 44 11.05 -3.21 -3.75
C GLU A 44 10.38 -3.67 -5.05
N ILE A 45 10.38 -2.80 -6.03
CA ILE A 45 9.82 -3.05 -7.36
C ILE A 45 10.95 -3.07 -8.36
N THR A 46 11.08 -4.18 -9.06
CA THR A 46 12.04 -4.34 -10.16
C THR A 46 11.31 -4.76 -11.42
N PRO A 47 11.93 -4.70 -12.59
CA PRO A 47 11.33 -5.21 -13.83
C PRO A 47 11.02 -6.70 -13.82
N GLN A 48 11.59 -7.46 -12.88
CA GLN A 48 11.43 -8.92 -12.80
C GLN A 48 10.46 -9.37 -11.72
N LYS A 49 10.30 -8.57 -10.66
CA LYS A 49 9.51 -8.96 -9.48
C LYS A 49 9.19 -7.80 -8.56
N ILE A 50 8.21 -8.03 -7.69
CA ILE A 50 7.92 -7.23 -6.52
C ILE A 50 8.35 -8.02 -5.29
N LEU A 51 9.04 -7.36 -4.35
CA LEU A 51 9.34 -7.87 -3.02
C LEU A 51 8.62 -7.00 -1.99
N ILE A 52 7.80 -7.63 -1.15
CA ILE A 52 7.13 -6.97 -0.03
C ILE A 52 7.72 -7.55 1.26
N PHE A 53 8.33 -6.68 2.05
CA PHE A 53 8.92 -7.02 3.34
C PHE A 53 7.93 -6.66 4.43
N LEU A 54 7.62 -7.63 5.28
CA LEU A 54 6.66 -7.47 6.36
C LEU A 54 7.30 -7.80 7.71
N SER A 55 6.72 -7.26 8.76
CA SER A 55 7.06 -7.58 10.13
C SER A 55 5.79 -7.70 10.97
N VAL A 56 5.66 -8.76 11.74
CA VAL A 56 4.58 -8.95 12.70
C VAL A 56 5.13 -8.97 14.11
N GLU A 57 4.49 -8.21 15.02
CA GLU A 57 4.84 -8.17 16.43
C GLU A 57 3.84 -9.01 17.24
N ASN A 58 4.38 -9.92 18.05
CA ASN A 58 3.56 -10.73 18.95
C ASN A 58 3.12 -9.92 20.18
N ARG A 59 1.80 -9.83 20.40
CA ARG A 59 1.22 -9.12 21.56
C ARG A 59 0.57 -10.03 22.59
N ILE A 60 0.62 -11.35 22.41
CA ILE A 60 -0.04 -12.32 23.29
C ILE A 60 0.92 -13.42 23.74
N ALA A 61 0.70 -13.97 24.92
CA ALA A 61 1.44 -15.14 25.37
C ALA A 61 1.09 -16.36 24.51
N GLY A 62 2.12 -17.10 24.05
CA GLY A 62 1.92 -18.29 23.22
C GLY A 62 1.44 -17.99 21.80
N GLY A 63 1.62 -16.75 21.32
CA GLY A 63 1.25 -16.35 19.97
C GLY A 63 1.99 -17.17 18.90
N TYR A 64 1.35 -17.32 17.77
CA TYR A 64 1.93 -17.98 16.59
C TYR A 64 1.50 -17.26 15.32
N PHE A 65 2.27 -17.45 14.25
CA PHE A 65 1.97 -16.86 12.96
C PHE A 65 2.43 -17.76 11.80
N CYS A 66 1.70 -17.77 10.72
CA CYS A 66 2.07 -18.40 9.45
C CYS A 66 1.47 -17.56 8.30
N ALA A 67 1.90 -17.80 7.09
CA ALA A 67 1.29 -17.24 5.88
C ALA A 67 0.71 -18.37 5.03
N ASP A 68 -0.50 -18.20 4.50
CA ASP A 68 -1.07 -19.12 3.52
C ASP A 68 -0.29 -19.04 2.19
N LYS A 69 -0.35 -20.10 1.41
CA LYS A 69 0.19 -20.09 0.05
C LYS A 69 -0.66 -19.29 -0.94
N ASN A 70 -1.94 -19.06 -0.60
CA ASN A 70 -2.89 -18.33 -1.40
C ASN A 70 -2.91 -16.84 -1.05
N ILE A 71 -1.80 -16.18 -1.31
CA ILE A 71 -1.65 -14.72 -1.16
C ILE A 71 -1.58 -14.12 -2.56
N PHE A 72 -2.23 -12.98 -2.75
CA PHE A 72 -2.20 -12.27 -4.03
C PHE A 72 -2.28 -10.76 -3.83
N ILE A 73 -1.76 -10.04 -4.81
CA ILE A 73 -2.01 -8.61 -4.98
C ILE A 73 -3.18 -8.42 -5.94
N ILE A 74 -4.02 -7.41 -5.65
CA ILE A 74 -5.10 -6.96 -6.54
C ILE A 74 -4.69 -5.60 -7.11
N TYR A 75 -4.75 -5.49 -8.42
CA TYR A 75 -4.50 -4.25 -9.14
C TYR A 75 -5.74 -3.36 -9.23
N PRO A 76 -5.61 -2.07 -9.58
CA PRO A 76 -6.76 -1.16 -9.76
C PRO A 76 -7.81 -1.68 -10.75
N ASP A 77 -7.42 -2.46 -11.74
CA ASP A 77 -8.31 -3.09 -12.74
C ASP A 77 -9.00 -4.37 -12.23
N GLY A 78 -8.81 -4.73 -10.95
CA GLY A 78 -9.37 -5.93 -10.33
C GLY A 78 -8.63 -7.23 -10.66
N THR A 79 -7.62 -7.21 -11.53
CA THR A 79 -6.82 -8.40 -11.82
C THR A 79 -5.92 -8.77 -10.64
N ARG A 80 -5.51 -10.03 -10.58
CA ARG A 80 -4.72 -10.59 -9.48
C ARG A 80 -3.35 -11.07 -9.97
N SER A 81 -2.35 -10.91 -9.11
CA SER A 81 -1.04 -11.54 -9.26
C SER A 81 -0.75 -12.35 -8.00
N HIS A 82 -0.56 -13.65 -8.18
CA HIS A 82 -0.38 -14.58 -7.06
C HIS A 82 1.05 -14.58 -6.54
N LEU A 83 1.19 -14.91 -5.25
CA LEU A 83 2.47 -15.13 -4.59
C LEU A 83 3.30 -16.14 -5.37
N THR A 84 4.56 -15.79 -5.63
CA THR A 84 5.54 -16.70 -6.24
C THR A 84 6.30 -17.49 -5.20
N SER A 85 6.70 -16.82 -4.12
CA SER A 85 7.41 -17.43 -2.99
C SER A 85 7.34 -16.56 -1.75
N SER A 86 7.47 -17.19 -0.57
CA SER A 86 7.68 -16.52 0.71
C SER A 86 9.01 -16.95 1.33
N LYS A 87 9.60 -16.08 2.17
CA LYS A 87 10.83 -16.35 2.87
C LYS A 87 10.76 -15.79 4.29
N GLY A 88 11.26 -16.56 5.27
CA GLY A 88 11.30 -16.14 6.67
C GLY A 88 10.01 -16.37 7.45
N ILE A 89 9.01 -17.04 6.85
CA ILE A 89 7.73 -17.38 7.47
C ILE A 89 7.34 -18.80 7.08
N PRO A 90 6.81 -19.63 8.01
CA PRO A 90 6.23 -20.93 7.68
C PRO A 90 4.96 -20.77 6.85
N VAL A 91 4.71 -21.74 5.97
CA VAL A 91 3.44 -21.85 5.24
C VAL A 91 2.44 -22.62 6.08
N CYS A 92 1.24 -22.09 6.25
CA CYS A 92 0.18 -22.75 7.01
C CYS A 92 -0.12 -24.17 6.45
N PRO A 93 -0.34 -25.18 7.29
CA PRO A 93 -0.61 -25.11 8.74
C PRO A 93 0.63 -25.08 9.65
N GLU A 94 1.85 -25.13 9.12
CA GLU A 94 3.06 -24.94 9.93
C GLU A 94 3.09 -23.51 10.47
N THR A 95 3.51 -23.35 11.74
CA THR A 95 3.48 -22.04 12.39
C THR A 95 4.82 -21.67 13.02
N TYR A 96 5.19 -20.42 12.95
CA TYR A 96 6.20 -19.82 13.80
C TYR A 96 5.59 -19.56 15.19
N LYS A 97 6.19 -20.11 16.23
CA LYS A 97 5.76 -19.91 17.63
C LYS A 97 6.63 -18.85 18.27
N PHE A 98 6.03 -17.74 18.67
CA PHE A 98 6.74 -16.68 19.37
C PHE A 98 7.14 -17.13 20.78
N LYS A 99 8.33 -16.74 21.20
CA LYS A 99 8.90 -17.09 22.51
C LYS A 99 8.45 -16.10 23.60
N ALA A 100 8.16 -14.86 23.21
CA ALA A 100 7.80 -13.79 24.13
C ALA A 100 6.84 -12.77 23.50
N ILE A 101 6.16 -12.01 24.37
CA ILE A 101 5.43 -10.80 23.96
C ILE A 101 6.46 -9.74 23.52
N GLY A 102 6.18 -9.01 22.45
CA GLY A 102 7.07 -8.04 21.85
C GLY A 102 8.06 -8.62 20.83
N GLU A 103 8.15 -9.94 20.71
CA GLU A 103 8.99 -10.58 19.69
C GLU A 103 8.45 -10.25 18.30
N LYS A 104 9.35 -9.95 17.36
CA LYS A 104 9.01 -9.62 15.97
C LYS A 104 9.49 -10.72 15.02
N LEU A 105 8.64 -11.08 14.09
CA LEU A 105 8.95 -11.95 12.95
C LEU A 105 8.96 -11.12 11.69
N SER A 106 10.08 -11.08 10.98
CA SER A 106 10.20 -10.44 9.68
C SER A 106 10.21 -11.47 8.57
N PHE A 107 9.51 -11.18 7.47
CA PHE A 107 9.40 -12.07 6.33
C PHE A 107 9.25 -11.32 5.02
N GLU A 108 9.41 -12.02 3.92
CA GLU A 108 9.38 -11.50 2.56
C GLU A 108 8.38 -12.27 1.71
N LEU A 109 7.59 -11.55 0.94
CA LEU A 109 6.70 -12.09 -0.08
C LEU A 109 7.18 -11.62 -1.45
N THR A 110 7.30 -12.57 -2.39
CA THR A 110 7.72 -12.31 -3.79
C THR A 110 6.55 -12.50 -4.73
N PHE A 111 6.34 -11.51 -5.61
CA PHE A 111 5.32 -11.54 -6.66
C PHE A 111 5.93 -11.31 -8.04
N PRO A 112 5.22 -11.67 -9.13
CA PRO A 112 5.60 -11.29 -10.48
C PRO A 112 5.79 -9.77 -10.64
N PRO A 113 6.34 -9.30 -11.78
CA PRO A 113 6.52 -7.88 -12.03
C PRO A 113 5.24 -7.08 -11.88
N LEU A 114 5.39 -5.84 -11.38
CA LEU A 114 4.28 -4.89 -11.29
C LEU A 114 3.78 -4.55 -12.70
N LYS A 115 2.46 -4.42 -12.85
CA LYS A 115 1.89 -3.85 -14.07
C LYS A 115 2.31 -2.39 -14.21
N GLN A 116 2.55 -1.97 -15.44
CA GLN A 116 2.91 -0.59 -15.75
C GLN A 116 1.86 0.40 -15.24
N ASP A 117 2.31 1.58 -14.82
CA ASP A 117 1.47 2.69 -14.33
C ASP A 117 0.60 2.39 -13.10
N THR A 118 0.90 1.32 -12.35
CA THR A 118 0.21 0.99 -11.10
C THR A 118 0.58 1.98 -10.00
N GLN A 119 -0.41 2.71 -9.48
CA GLN A 119 -0.23 3.70 -8.41
C GLN A 119 -0.56 3.17 -7.02
N TRP A 120 -1.30 2.08 -6.94
CA TRP A 120 -1.63 1.39 -5.69
C TRP A 120 -2.00 -0.07 -5.93
N ILE A 121 -1.92 -0.87 -4.89
CA ILE A 121 -2.31 -2.28 -4.88
C ILE A 121 -3.00 -2.63 -3.55
N ASP A 122 -3.74 -3.74 -3.53
CA ASP A 122 -4.07 -4.43 -2.28
C ASP A 122 -3.22 -5.68 -2.16
N LEU A 123 -2.92 -6.08 -0.93
CA LEU A 123 -2.28 -7.35 -0.59
C LEU A 123 -3.25 -8.17 0.25
N ILE A 124 -3.67 -9.32 -0.24
CA ILE A 124 -4.72 -10.14 0.36
C ILE A 124 -4.22 -11.56 0.56
N GLU A 125 -4.38 -12.07 1.77
CA GLU A 125 -4.28 -13.49 2.06
C GLU A 125 -5.69 -14.09 2.02
N ASP A 126 -5.90 -15.13 1.21
CA ASP A 126 -7.17 -15.86 1.10
C ASP A 126 -7.02 -17.19 1.82
N CYS A 127 -7.44 -17.21 3.06
CA CYS A 127 -7.34 -18.33 3.97
C CYS A 127 -8.68 -18.55 4.70
N THR A 128 -8.77 -19.55 5.58
CA THR A 128 -10.02 -19.85 6.29
C THR A 128 -10.25 -19.00 7.54
N GLU A 129 -9.19 -18.64 8.27
CA GLU A 129 -9.28 -17.91 9.54
C GLU A 129 -8.07 -16.98 9.73
N ASN A 130 -8.31 -15.81 10.29
CA ASN A 130 -7.29 -14.82 10.65
C ASN A 130 -6.41 -14.36 9.48
N CYS A 131 -6.98 -14.30 8.29
CA CYS A 131 -6.28 -13.86 7.09
C CYS A 131 -5.91 -12.39 7.17
N PHE A 132 -4.73 -12.05 6.74
CA PHE A 132 -4.33 -10.65 6.71
C PHE A 132 -4.70 -9.98 5.38
N SER A 133 -4.93 -8.70 5.46
CA SER A 133 -5.16 -7.86 4.28
C SER A 133 -4.64 -6.45 4.50
N PHE A 134 -4.10 -5.89 3.42
CA PHE A 134 -3.74 -4.49 3.30
C PHE A 134 -4.46 -3.93 2.07
N TYR A 135 -5.23 -2.89 2.27
CA TYR A 135 -6.00 -2.25 1.22
C TYR A 135 -5.44 -0.87 0.90
N GLY A 136 -5.28 -0.56 -0.37
CA GLY A 136 -4.79 0.73 -0.81
C GLY A 136 -3.35 0.98 -0.37
N ILE A 137 -2.42 0.08 -0.72
CA ILE A 137 -0.98 0.30 -0.54
C ILE A 137 -0.53 1.30 -1.60
N CYS A 138 -0.10 2.48 -1.20
CA CYS A 138 0.29 3.55 -2.12
C CYS A 138 1.67 3.30 -2.74
N LEU A 139 1.72 3.26 -4.06
CA LEU A 139 2.96 3.13 -4.84
C LEU A 139 3.31 4.43 -5.59
N ASN A 140 2.63 5.53 -5.27
CA ASN A 140 2.91 6.86 -5.80
C ASN A 140 3.79 7.62 -4.79
N SER A 141 5.07 7.81 -5.12
CA SER A 141 6.05 8.43 -4.21
C SER A 141 5.72 9.89 -3.86
N ASP A 142 5.15 10.67 -4.80
CA ASP A 142 4.77 12.06 -4.53
C ASP A 142 3.55 12.13 -3.61
N LEU A 143 2.56 11.25 -3.83
CA LEU A 143 1.39 11.16 -2.97
C LEU A 143 1.76 10.66 -1.56
N ASN A 144 2.61 9.64 -1.43
CA ASN A 144 3.14 9.18 -0.14
C ASN A 144 3.76 10.34 0.64
N ARG A 145 4.68 11.07 0.01
CA ARG A 145 5.34 12.22 0.65
C ARG A 145 4.33 13.28 1.12
N LYS A 146 3.34 13.63 0.29
CA LYS A 146 2.31 14.60 0.67
C LYS A 146 1.47 14.15 1.86
N ILE A 147 1.13 12.86 1.92
CA ILE A 147 0.38 12.27 3.03
C ILE A 147 1.25 12.26 4.29
N ASP A 148 2.53 11.87 4.18
CA ASP A 148 3.48 11.87 5.30
C ASP A 148 3.67 13.28 5.88
N ASP A 149 3.86 14.29 5.01
CA ASP A 149 3.99 15.70 5.42
C ASP A 149 2.75 16.18 6.18
N ALA A 150 1.54 15.84 5.69
CA ALA A 150 0.29 16.19 6.36
C ALA A 150 0.08 15.43 7.69
N SER A 151 0.46 14.14 7.73
CA SER A 151 0.38 13.33 8.96
C SER A 151 1.34 13.84 10.04
N LEU A 152 2.55 14.23 9.64
CA LEU A 152 3.55 14.80 10.54
C LEU A 152 3.08 16.08 11.24
N LEU A 153 2.25 16.90 10.59
CA LEU A 153 1.63 18.07 11.22
C LEU A 153 0.66 17.67 12.33
N ALA A 154 -0.17 16.64 12.08
CA ALA A 154 -1.06 16.12 13.13
C ALA A 154 -0.27 15.57 14.34
N GLU A 155 0.83 14.86 14.10
CA GLU A 155 1.72 14.34 15.16
C GLU A 155 2.41 15.45 15.97
N LYS A 156 2.59 16.63 15.37
CA LYS A 156 3.14 17.85 16.04
C LYS A 156 2.09 18.68 16.75
N ASP A 157 0.87 18.18 16.91
CA ASP A 157 -0.25 18.88 17.51
C ASP A 157 -0.71 20.12 16.70
N GLU A 158 -0.59 20.03 15.37
CA GLU A 158 -1.04 21.04 14.40
C GLU A 158 -2.22 20.53 13.55
N PRO A 159 -3.33 20.05 14.16
CA PRO A 159 -4.38 19.34 13.44
C PRO A 159 -5.14 20.22 12.43
N ALA A 160 -5.21 21.53 12.66
CA ALA A 160 -5.85 22.46 11.73
C ALA A 160 -5.07 22.60 10.41
N GLU A 161 -3.74 22.64 10.47
CA GLU A 161 -2.89 22.71 9.30
C GLU A 161 -2.84 21.36 8.57
N ALA A 162 -2.75 20.26 9.32
CA ALA A 162 -2.89 18.91 8.79
C ALA A 162 -4.20 18.74 8.01
N LEU A 163 -5.33 19.19 8.58
CA LEU A 163 -6.65 19.16 7.92
C LEU A 163 -6.64 19.92 6.59
N MET A 164 -6.06 21.12 6.55
CA MET A 164 -5.98 21.89 5.31
C MET A 164 -5.15 21.18 4.24
N ASN A 165 -4.03 20.56 4.64
CA ASN A 165 -3.18 19.80 3.72
C ASN A 165 -3.90 18.55 3.18
N PHE A 166 -4.59 17.78 4.01
CA PHE A 166 -5.38 16.64 3.54
C PHE A 166 -6.51 17.05 2.60
N ILE A 167 -7.20 18.18 2.85
CA ILE A 167 -8.21 18.72 1.92
C ILE A 167 -7.57 19.11 0.57
N LYS A 168 -6.38 19.72 0.60
CA LYS A 168 -5.64 20.04 -0.62
C LYS A 168 -5.25 18.78 -1.40
N ILE A 169 -4.76 17.75 -0.71
CA ILE A 169 -4.45 16.45 -1.32
C ILE A 169 -5.70 15.86 -1.97
N ALA A 170 -6.84 15.84 -1.27
CA ALA A 170 -8.11 15.33 -1.80
C ALA A 170 -8.56 16.06 -3.08
N GLY A 171 -8.22 17.33 -3.24
CA GLY A 171 -8.48 18.12 -4.45
C GLY A 171 -7.55 17.81 -5.63
N THR A 172 -6.47 17.05 -5.41
CA THR A 172 -5.46 16.72 -6.44
C THR A 172 -5.45 15.25 -6.84
N ILE A 173 -6.22 14.40 -6.16
CA ILE A 173 -6.35 12.97 -6.47
C ILE A 173 -7.08 12.80 -7.79
N ASP A 174 -6.55 11.92 -8.63
CA ASP A 174 -7.19 11.50 -9.88
C ASP A 174 -7.71 10.04 -9.77
N SER A 175 -8.31 9.56 -10.87
CA SER A 175 -8.86 8.19 -10.92
C SER A 175 -7.82 7.09 -10.74
N LYS A 176 -6.53 7.39 -10.98
CA LYS A 176 -5.43 6.43 -10.79
C LYS A 176 -5.10 6.21 -9.33
N ASP A 177 -5.37 7.20 -8.49
CA ASP A 177 -5.09 7.20 -7.06
C ASP A 177 -6.32 6.78 -6.22
N SER A 178 -7.42 6.35 -6.84
CA SER A 178 -8.70 6.05 -6.18
C SER A 178 -8.59 5.05 -5.00
N GLY A 179 -7.61 4.15 -5.02
CA GLY A 179 -7.36 3.22 -3.92
C GLY A 179 -6.89 3.88 -2.63
N ILE A 180 -6.36 5.11 -2.70
CA ILE A 180 -5.83 5.87 -1.55
C ILE A 180 -6.81 6.94 -1.08
N GLU A 181 -7.80 7.28 -1.89
CA GLU A 181 -8.76 8.35 -1.61
C GLU A 181 -9.49 8.14 -0.27
N GLY A 182 -9.83 6.89 0.06
CA GLY A 182 -10.46 6.54 1.33
C GLY A 182 -9.60 6.88 2.55
N LEU A 183 -8.29 6.67 2.50
CA LEU A 183 -7.36 7.06 3.56
C LEU A 183 -7.39 8.58 3.78
N ILE A 184 -7.39 9.34 2.71
CA ILE A 184 -7.40 10.80 2.79
C ILE A 184 -8.70 11.29 3.39
N TYR A 185 -9.85 10.73 2.98
CA TYR A 185 -11.16 11.09 3.54
C TYR A 185 -11.26 10.76 5.03
N ILE A 186 -10.75 9.59 5.47
CA ILE A 186 -10.70 9.25 6.89
C ILE A 186 -9.92 10.29 7.69
N ASN A 187 -8.75 10.71 7.21
CA ASN A 187 -7.93 11.70 7.90
C ASN A 187 -8.65 13.06 7.97
N ILE A 188 -9.29 13.50 6.88
CA ILE A 188 -10.08 14.74 6.90
C ILE A 188 -11.22 14.65 7.92
N ILE A 189 -11.95 13.54 7.99
CA ILE A 189 -13.05 13.33 8.93
C ILE A 189 -12.54 13.37 10.37
N LYS A 190 -11.47 12.63 10.69
CA LYS A 190 -10.86 12.56 12.03
C LYS A 190 -10.35 13.93 12.48
N LEU A 191 -9.56 14.59 11.65
CA LEU A 191 -9.00 15.92 11.93
C LEU A 191 -10.10 17.00 12.04
N SER A 192 -11.17 16.91 11.24
CA SER A 192 -12.31 17.82 11.38
C SER A 192 -13.01 17.62 12.72
N LYS A 193 -13.15 16.39 13.21
CA LYS A 193 -13.70 16.11 14.54
C LYS A 193 -12.77 16.62 15.64
N GLU A 194 -11.48 16.40 15.53
CA GLU A 194 -10.45 16.85 16.47
C GLU A 194 -10.42 18.37 16.60
N THR A 195 -10.55 19.08 15.48
CA THR A 195 -10.63 20.56 15.45
C THR A 195 -12.03 21.10 15.75
N ALA A 196 -12.94 20.28 16.27
CA ALA A 196 -14.33 20.61 16.56
C ALA A 196 -15.14 21.15 15.35
N ASN A 197 -14.70 20.89 14.13
CA ASN A 197 -15.42 21.24 12.90
C ASN A 197 -16.38 20.12 12.47
N PHE A 198 -17.39 19.86 13.29
CA PHE A 198 -18.36 18.78 13.09
C PHE A 198 -19.13 18.87 11.75
N PRO A 199 -19.53 20.07 11.25
CA PRO A 199 -20.17 20.18 9.95
C PRO A 199 -19.28 19.65 8.82
N LYS A 200 -17.99 19.97 8.85
CA LYS A 200 -17.03 19.48 7.85
C LYS A 200 -16.81 17.97 7.98
N ALA A 201 -16.74 17.43 9.20
CA ALA A 201 -16.65 16.00 9.41
C ALA A 201 -17.85 15.26 8.81
N ALA A 202 -19.07 15.77 9.02
CA ALA A 202 -20.31 15.21 8.45
C ALA A 202 -20.34 15.31 6.90
N GLU A 203 -19.88 16.42 6.34
CA GLU A 203 -19.76 16.63 4.89
C GLU A 203 -18.86 15.54 4.26
N TRP A 204 -17.66 15.36 4.81
CA TRP A 204 -16.71 14.39 4.26
C TRP A 204 -17.09 12.95 4.55
N TYR A 205 -17.78 12.66 5.64
CA TYR A 205 -18.35 11.34 5.90
C TYR A 205 -19.41 10.99 4.85
N SER A 206 -20.31 11.95 4.53
CA SER A 206 -21.30 11.78 3.49
C SER A 206 -20.65 11.61 2.11
N LYS A 207 -19.58 12.38 1.82
CA LYS A 207 -18.79 12.25 0.59
C LYS A 207 -18.17 10.86 0.48
N LEU A 208 -17.56 10.35 1.55
CA LEU A 208 -17.00 8.99 1.59
C LEU A 208 -18.11 7.94 1.34
N LYS A 209 -19.24 8.07 2.00
CA LYS A 209 -20.37 7.14 1.90
C LYS A 209 -20.96 7.07 0.48
N LEU A 210 -21.00 8.19 -0.21
CA LEU A 210 -21.54 8.31 -1.57
C LEU A 210 -20.48 8.11 -2.66
N SER A 211 -19.21 8.03 -2.29
CA SER A 211 -18.13 7.83 -3.25
C SER A 211 -18.16 6.43 -3.84
N GLY A 212 -17.82 6.33 -5.12
CA GLY A 212 -17.61 5.04 -5.78
C GLY A 212 -16.20 4.48 -5.59
N ILE A 213 -15.45 4.95 -4.58
CA ILE A 213 -14.07 4.52 -4.35
C ILE A 213 -14.01 3.06 -3.89
N PRO A 214 -12.93 2.36 -4.21
CA PRO A 214 -12.73 1.01 -3.73
C PRO A 214 -12.83 0.92 -2.20
N ARG A 215 -13.61 -0.04 -1.69
CA ARG A 215 -13.73 -0.36 -0.26
C ARG A 215 -14.33 0.75 0.64
N ASN A 216 -15.14 1.64 0.08
CA ASN A 216 -15.79 2.70 0.86
C ASN A 216 -16.52 2.16 2.10
N GLU A 217 -17.19 1.00 1.99
CA GLU A 217 -17.88 0.35 3.12
C GLU A 217 -16.92 -0.06 4.25
N LEU A 218 -15.71 -0.54 3.91
CA LEU A 218 -14.71 -0.90 4.92
C LEU A 218 -14.20 0.35 5.64
N TYR A 219 -14.01 1.47 4.93
CA TYR A 219 -13.64 2.74 5.54
C TYR A 219 -14.73 3.27 6.47
N ILE A 220 -16.00 3.19 6.06
CA ILE A 220 -17.15 3.56 6.91
C ILE A 220 -17.21 2.65 8.16
N LYS A 221 -17.06 1.34 7.99
CA LYS A 221 -17.03 0.39 9.12
C LYS A 221 -15.90 0.73 10.10
N HIS A 222 -14.72 1.08 9.59
CA HIS A 222 -13.58 1.49 10.40
C HIS A 222 -13.88 2.77 11.20
N LEU A 223 -14.46 3.80 10.58
CA LEU A 223 -14.87 5.03 11.29
C LEU A 223 -15.91 4.73 12.37
N ASN A 224 -16.92 3.93 12.03
CA ASN A 224 -17.98 3.55 12.97
C ASN A 224 -17.44 2.79 14.19
N SER A 225 -16.45 1.91 14.02
CA SER A 225 -15.79 1.20 15.12
C SER A 225 -15.03 2.15 16.07
N GLN A 226 -14.68 3.35 15.60
CA GLN A 226 -14.05 4.41 16.39
C GLN A 226 -15.07 5.43 16.94
N GLY A 227 -16.37 5.15 16.84
CA GLY A 227 -17.43 6.04 17.31
C GLY A 227 -17.59 7.32 16.46
N ILE A 228 -17.20 7.26 15.20
CA ILE A 228 -17.38 8.34 14.23
C ILE A 228 -18.51 7.95 13.29
N ILE A 229 -19.71 8.45 13.58
CA ILE A 229 -20.96 8.15 12.89
C ILE A 229 -21.66 9.48 12.58
N TYR A 230 -22.08 9.67 11.31
CA TYR A 230 -22.83 10.83 10.86
C TYR A 230 -24.01 10.40 9.97
#